data_f570f46633ceb2f4a306d82b9b9368a9
#
_entry.id   f570f46633ceb2f4a306d82b9b9368a9
#
_cell.length_a   1.000
_cell.length_b   1.000
_cell.length_c   1.000
_cell.angle_alpha   90.00
_cell.angle_beta   90.00
_cell.angle_gamma   90.00
#
_symmetry.space_group_name_H-M   'P 1'
#
loop_
_entity.id
_entity.type
_entity.pdbx_description
1 polymer ?
#
loop_
_entity_poly.entity_id
_entity_poly.type
_entity_poly.pdbx_seq_one_letter_code
_entity_poly.pdbx_strand_id
1 'polypeptide(L)'
;MIEQVGAWAQHREQIKDEPVATPDDVVWADVVLFGSPTRFGNVASQLKQFIDTLGPQWGQGLLANKVYAGFTSSQTAHGGQESTLLALYNTIHHFGGLIVSPGYTDPIKFEDGNPYGVSHVTGPTNDEELGKAEYNALDHMAERAVVWYQPLAQYDEKTVAKHLKPESRAPLSDMRTRLDALPAWTVEA
;
A
#
# COMPACT_ATOMS: atom_id res chain seq x y z
N MET A 1 0.52 -10.61 24.59
CA MET A 1 0.30 -11.61 23.52
C MET A 1 1.62 -11.94 22.78
N ILE A 2 2.40 -10.97 22.31
CA ILE A 2 3.71 -11.21 21.66
C ILE A 2 4.70 -11.91 22.60
N GLU A 3 4.75 -11.54 23.86
CA GLU A 3 5.63 -12.11 24.88
C GLU A 3 5.33 -13.58 25.23
N GLN A 4 4.16 -14.08 24.85
CA GLN A 4 3.73 -15.46 25.10
C GLN A 4 4.11 -16.44 23.99
N VAL A 5 4.58 -15.94 22.84
CA VAL A 5 5.03 -16.76 21.71
C VAL A 5 6.54 -16.60 21.59
N GLY A 6 7.30 -17.63 22.00
CA GLY A 6 8.76 -17.57 22.07
C GLY A 6 9.46 -17.11 20.81
N ALA A 7 8.98 -17.55 19.63
CA ALA A 7 9.53 -17.13 18.33
C ALA A 7 9.34 -15.61 18.07
N TRP A 8 8.23 -15.03 18.48
CA TRP A 8 7.99 -13.59 18.34
C TRP A 8 8.84 -12.77 19.29
N ALA A 9 9.03 -13.26 20.53
CA ALA A 9 9.91 -12.60 21.48
C ALA A 9 11.36 -12.61 21.00
N GLN A 10 11.82 -13.73 20.43
CA GLN A 10 13.15 -13.85 19.85
C GLN A 10 13.34 -12.91 18.66
N HIS A 11 12.40 -12.85 17.72
CA HIS A 11 12.45 -11.94 16.58
C HIS A 11 12.47 -10.47 17.02
N ARG A 12 11.64 -10.11 18.01
CA ARG A 12 11.64 -8.76 18.57
C ARG A 12 12.97 -8.35 19.15
N GLU A 13 13.67 -9.27 19.80
CA GLU A 13 15.03 -9.01 20.31
C GLU A 13 16.04 -8.79 19.18
N GLN A 14 15.89 -9.52 18.05
CA GLN A 14 16.76 -9.35 16.88
C GLN A 14 16.60 -8.00 16.20
N ILE A 15 15.39 -7.44 16.20
CA ILE A 15 15.06 -6.17 15.53
C ILE A 15 14.89 -5.00 16.50
N LYS A 16 15.30 -5.12 17.76
CA LYS A 16 15.07 -4.10 18.79
C LYS A 16 15.72 -2.75 18.51
N ASP A 17 16.78 -2.76 17.74
CA ASP A 17 17.55 -1.56 17.37
C ASP A 17 17.08 -0.95 16.04
N GLU A 18 16.12 -1.61 15.34
CA GLU A 18 15.51 -1.08 14.13
C GLU A 18 14.55 0.07 14.47
N PRO A 19 14.54 1.14 13.67
CA PRO A 19 13.62 2.26 13.88
C PRO A 19 12.17 1.81 13.83
N VAL A 20 11.39 2.25 14.80
CA VAL A 20 9.93 2.03 14.81
C VAL A 20 9.27 3.13 14.00
N ALA A 21 8.57 2.77 12.93
CA ALA A 21 7.85 3.69 12.10
C ALA A 21 6.76 4.44 12.90
N THR A 22 6.64 5.72 12.61
CA THR A 22 5.63 6.63 13.19
C THR A 22 4.70 7.17 12.11
N PRO A 23 3.54 7.72 12.45
CA PRO A 23 2.68 8.42 11.50
C PRO A 23 3.39 9.54 10.72
N ASP A 24 4.34 10.23 11.34
CA ASP A 24 5.09 11.32 10.73
C ASP A 24 6.03 10.81 9.63
N ASP A 25 6.55 9.59 9.73
CA ASP A 25 7.34 8.97 8.68
C ASP A 25 6.50 8.73 7.42
N VAL A 26 5.23 8.34 7.58
CA VAL A 26 4.31 8.18 6.43
C VAL A 26 3.97 9.54 5.81
N VAL A 27 3.84 10.59 6.62
CA VAL A 27 3.64 11.96 6.12
C VAL A 27 4.86 12.46 5.38
N TRP A 28 6.05 12.20 5.89
CA TRP A 28 7.33 12.60 5.29
C TRP A 28 7.61 11.86 3.96
N ALA A 29 7.28 10.56 3.90
CA ALA A 29 7.59 9.74 2.74
C ALA A 29 6.71 10.09 1.54
N ASP A 30 7.28 10.10 0.36
CA ASP A 30 6.59 10.24 -0.93
C ASP A 30 6.18 8.89 -1.51
N VAL A 31 6.98 7.88 -1.22
CA VAL A 31 6.76 6.48 -1.61
C VAL A 31 6.73 5.63 -0.35
N VAL A 32 5.69 4.87 -0.16
CA VAL A 32 5.50 4.00 1.01
C VAL A 32 5.31 2.55 0.57
N LEU A 33 6.18 1.67 1.05
CA LEU A 33 6.08 0.23 0.83
C LEU A 33 5.60 -0.42 2.13
N PHE A 34 4.37 -0.94 2.13
CA PHE A 34 3.85 -1.66 3.28
C PHE A 34 4.12 -3.15 3.18
N GLY A 35 4.72 -3.72 4.22
CA GLY A 35 4.95 -5.15 4.35
C GLY A 35 4.13 -5.78 5.47
N SER A 36 3.54 -6.93 5.21
CA SER A 36 2.80 -7.71 6.20
C SER A 36 2.80 -9.18 5.87
N PRO A 37 3.04 -10.07 6.83
CA PRO A 37 2.69 -11.47 6.62
C PRO A 37 1.16 -11.60 6.46
N THR A 38 0.73 -12.59 5.70
CA THR A 38 -0.71 -12.91 5.63
C THR A 38 -1.23 -13.39 6.99
N ARG A 39 -2.43 -13.00 7.32
CA ARG A 39 -3.23 -13.57 8.41
C ARG A 39 -4.62 -13.86 7.87
N PHE A 40 -4.80 -15.13 7.46
CA PHE A 40 -6.07 -15.60 6.86
C PHE A 40 -6.50 -14.73 5.66
N GLY A 41 -5.57 -14.38 4.77
CA GLY A 41 -5.83 -13.56 3.60
C GLY A 41 -5.96 -12.05 3.86
N ASN A 42 -5.58 -11.59 5.05
CA ASN A 42 -5.58 -10.19 5.46
C ASN A 42 -4.22 -9.78 6.02
N VAL A 43 -4.03 -8.49 6.22
CA VAL A 43 -2.85 -7.94 6.90
C VAL A 43 -2.79 -8.37 8.36
N ALA A 44 -1.59 -8.49 8.90
CA ALA A 44 -1.39 -8.76 10.32
C ALA A 44 -1.91 -7.61 11.19
N SER A 45 -2.38 -7.96 12.39
CA SER A 45 -2.95 -7.00 13.34
C SER A 45 -1.98 -5.87 13.70
N GLN A 46 -0.68 -6.13 13.70
CA GLN A 46 0.35 -5.13 14.00
C GLN A 46 0.38 -4.01 12.94
N LEU A 47 0.37 -4.37 11.65
CA LEU A 47 0.29 -3.38 10.58
C LEU A 47 -1.07 -2.67 10.61
N LYS A 48 -2.17 -3.41 10.84
CA LYS A 48 -3.50 -2.81 10.92
C LYS A 48 -3.60 -1.81 12.08
N GLN A 49 -3.02 -2.13 13.24
CA GLN A 49 -2.95 -1.22 14.37
C GLN A 49 -2.17 0.06 14.02
N PHE A 50 -1.03 -0.07 13.33
CA PHE A 50 -0.29 1.09 12.87
C PHE A 50 -1.12 1.94 11.90
N ILE A 51 -1.75 1.32 10.91
CA ILE A 51 -2.65 2.00 9.96
C ILE A 51 -3.77 2.75 10.69
N ASP A 52 -4.34 2.18 11.75
CA ASP A 52 -5.41 2.82 12.54
C ASP A 52 -4.92 4.08 13.26
N THR A 53 -3.62 4.20 13.55
CA THR A 53 -3.05 5.44 14.12
C THR A 53 -2.95 6.59 13.12
N LEU A 54 -3.07 6.31 11.81
CA LEU A 54 -2.98 7.32 10.75
C LEU A 54 -4.26 8.15 10.55
N GLY A 55 -5.30 7.91 11.35
CA GLY A 55 -6.58 8.61 11.27
C GLY A 55 -6.47 10.15 11.27
N PRO A 56 -5.68 10.76 12.17
CA PRO A 56 -5.49 12.21 12.18
C PRO A 56 -4.83 12.76 10.91
N GLN A 57 -3.84 12.06 10.36
CA GLN A 57 -3.13 12.43 9.13
C GLN A 57 -4.03 12.26 7.91
N TRP A 58 -4.82 11.18 7.88
CA TRP A 58 -5.85 10.97 6.87
C TRP A 58 -6.88 12.09 6.86
N GLY A 59 -7.42 12.47 8.04
CA GLY A 59 -8.40 13.55 8.17
C GLY A 59 -7.89 14.92 7.71
N GLN A 60 -6.57 15.10 7.66
CA GLN A 60 -5.92 16.32 7.14
C GLN A 60 -5.51 16.19 5.66
N GLY A 61 -5.76 15.05 5.00
CA GLY A 61 -5.39 14.80 3.61
C GLY A 61 -3.89 14.55 3.38
N LEU A 62 -3.10 14.36 4.43
CA LEU A 62 -1.63 14.25 4.35
C LEU A 62 -1.14 12.91 3.78
N LEU A 63 -2.03 11.93 3.60
CA LEU A 63 -1.73 10.62 3.05
C LEU A 63 -2.06 10.51 1.55
N ALA A 64 -2.73 11.53 1.00
CA ALA A 64 -3.13 11.56 -0.40
C ALA A 64 -1.97 11.86 -1.35
N ASN A 65 -2.13 11.45 -2.62
CA ASN A 65 -1.20 11.74 -3.72
C ASN A 65 0.22 11.17 -3.55
N LYS A 66 0.41 10.23 -2.64
CA LYS A 66 1.65 9.46 -2.46
C LYS A 66 1.58 8.15 -3.25
N VAL A 67 2.73 7.61 -3.59
CA VAL A 67 2.83 6.27 -4.19
C VAL A 67 2.90 5.22 -3.10
N TYR A 68 2.12 4.16 -3.28
CA TYR A 68 2.08 3.02 -2.37
C TYR A 68 2.26 1.71 -3.12
N ALA A 69 2.97 0.78 -2.52
CA ALA A 69 3.03 -0.62 -2.95
C ALA A 69 3.08 -1.53 -1.73
N GLY A 70 2.94 -2.84 -1.94
CA GLY A 70 2.90 -3.80 -0.85
C GLY A 70 3.66 -5.07 -1.14
N PHE A 71 4.16 -5.70 -0.08
CA PHE A 71 4.73 -7.04 -0.12
C PHE A 71 4.22 -7.88 1.05
N THR A 72 4.24 -9.19 0.89
CA THR A 72 3.67 -10.11 1.86
C THR A 72 4.45 -11.41 1.95
N SER A 73 4.19 -12.18 2.98
CA SER A 73 4.65 -13.56 3.10
C SER A 73 3.53 -14.49 3.54
N SER A 74 3.63 -15.74 3.18
CA SER A 74 2.71 -16.80 3.63
C SER A 74 3.46 -18.12 3.79
N GLN A 75 2.89 -19.04 4.56
CA GLN A 75 3.49 -20.35 4.75
C GLN A 75 3.42 -21.24 3.50
N THR A 76 2.44 -21.00 2.64
CA THR A 76 2.22 -21.80 1.42
C THR A 76 1.98 -20.91 0.21
N ALA A 77 2.24 -21.41 -1.00
CA ALA A 77 2.05 -20.66 -2.25
C ALA A 77 0.62 -20.15 -2.48
N HIS A 78 -0.39 -20.82 -1.91
CA HIS A 78 -1.79 -20.41 -1.98
C HIS A 78 -2.32 -19.95 -0.61
N GLY A 79 -1.44 -19.38 0.22
CA GLY A 79 -1.75 -18.95 1.60
C GLY A 79 -2.49 -17.63 1.71
N GLY A 80 -2.96 -17.03 0.60
CA GLY A 80 -3.67 -15.76 0.61
C GLY A 80 -2.77 -14.55 0.40
N GLN A 81 -1.70 -14.67 -0.37
CA GLN A 81 -0.76 -13.60 -0.68
C GLN A 81 -1.47 -12.46 -1.42
N GLU A 82 -2.15 -12.77 -2.53
CA GLU A 82 -2.86 -11.79 -3.36
C GLU A 82 -4.00 -11.13 -2.57
N SER A 83 -4.79 -11.92 -1.84
CA SER A 83 -5.90 -11.37 -1.04
C SER A 83 -5.43 -10.44 0.08
N THR A 84 -4.26 -10.72 0.68
CA THR A 84 -3.64 -9.84 1.68
C THR A 84 -3.24 -8.50 1.08
N LEU A 85 -2.64 -8.50 -0.11
CA LEU A 85 -2.28 -7.27 -0.82
C LEU A 85 -3.52 -6.48 -1.24
N LEU A 86 -4.54 -7.15 -1.77
CA LEU A 86 -5.81 -6.51 -2.12
C LEU A 86 -6.51 -5.91 -0.90
N ALA A 87 -6.50 -6.61 0.25
CA ALA A 87 -7.03 -6.08 1.50
C ALA A 87 -6.26 -4.83 1.98
N LEU A 88 -4.93 -4.82 1.84
CA LEU A 88 -4.10 -3.65 2.11
C LEU A 88 -4.48 -2.48 1.18
N TYR A 89 -4.65 -2.74 -0.10
CA TYR A 89 -4.94 -1.71 -1.09
C TYR A 89 -6.30 -1.04 -0.89
N ASN A 90 -7.27 -1.71 -0.27
CA ASN A 90 -8.49 -1.03 0.17
C ASN A 90 -8.17 0.17 1.09
N THR A 91 -7.22 0.04 1.99
CA THR A 91 -6.75 1.14 2.84
C THR A 91 -6.16 2.28 2.01
N ILE A 92 -5.35 1.96 1.00
CA ILE A 92 -4.70 2.95 0.16
C ILE A 92 -5.71 3.75 -0.68
N HIS A 93 -6.79 3.11 -1.14
CA HIS A 93 -7.90 3.81 -1.79
C HIS A 93 -8.52 4.86 -0.86
N HIS A 94 -8.72 4.54 0.42
CA HIS A 94 -9.21 5.50 1.41
C HIS A 94 -8.23 6.64 1.70
N PHE A 95 -6.93 6.41 1.56
CA PHE A 95 -5.92 7.46 1.68
C PHE A 95 -5.91 8.43 0.49
N GLY A 96 -6.50 8.05 -0.65
CA GLY A 96 -6.34 8.79 -1.91
C GLY A 96 -4.95 8.60 -2.51
N GLY A 97 -4.30 7.49 -2.18
CA GLY A 97 -2.97 7.13 -2.66
C GLY A 97 -3.00 6.49 -4.06
N LEU A 98 -1.84 6.47 -4.69
CA LEU A 98 -1.60 5.85 -5.99
C LEU A 98 -0.96 4.47 -5.76
N ILE A 99 -1.67 3.41 -6.09
CA ILE A 99 -1.13 2.06 -5.99
C ILE A 99 -0.28 1.78 -7.24
N VAL A 100 1.01 1.54 -7.04
CA VAL A 100 1.94 1.16 -8.11
C VAL A 100 2.35 -0.30 -7.90
N SER A 101 1.53 -1.21 -8.42
CA SER A 101 1.85 -2.63 -8.43
C SER A 101 2.94 -2.94 -9.46
N PRO A 102 3.78 -3.95 -9.22
CA PRO A 102 4.82 -4.36 -10.18
C PRO A 102 4.24 -4.92 -11.48
N GLY A 103 3.06 -5.55 -11.44
CA GLY A 103 2.51 -6.22 -12.62
C GLY A 103 3.48 -7.27 -13.19
N TYR A 104 3.37 -7.55 -14.46
CA TYR A 104 4.32 -8.37 -15.23
C TYR A 104 5.18 -7.49 -16.13
N THR A 105 5.74 -6.40 -15.58
CA THR A 105 6.47 -5.37 -16.33
C THR A 105 7.96 -5.65 -16.45
N ASP A 106 8.45 -6.72 -15.82
CA ASP A 106 9.82 -7.22 -15.88
C ASP A 106 9.81 -8.75 -15.90
N PRO A 107 10.77 -9.42 -16.57
CA PRO A 107 10.87 -10.88 -16.59
C PRO A 107 10.91 -11.52 -15.21
N ILE A 108 11.50 -10.86 -14.21
CA ILE A 108 11.56 -11.38 -12.83
C ILE A 108 10.17 -11.62 -12.22
N LYS A 109 9.15 -10.91 -12.68
CA LYS A 109 7.78 -11.07 -12.19
C LYS A 109 7.09 -12.34 -12.68
N PHE A 110 7.65 -13.01 -13.70
CA PHE A 110 7.22 -14.36 -14.10
C PHE A 110 7.88 -15.44 -13.25
N GLU A 111 8.97 -15.14 -12.54
CA GLU A 111 9.60 -16.03 -11.57
C GLU A 111 8.94 -15.89 -10.19
N ASP A 112 8.76 -14.68 -9.69
CA ASP A 112 8.06 -14.37 -8.44
C ASP A 112 6.54 -14.66 -8.53
N GLY A 113 5.94 -14.41 -9.68
CA GLY A 113 4.57 -14.80 -10.03
C GLY A 113 3.45 -13.95 -9.45
N ASN A 114 3.69 -12.97 -8.57
CA ASN A 114 2.65 -12.15 -7.96
C ASN A 114 2.60 -10.73 -8.55
N PRO A 115 1.61 -10.40 -9.43
CA PRO A 115 1.54 -9.09 -10.06
C PRO A 115 1.04 -7.98 -9.14
N TYR A 116 0.43 -8.31 -8.02
CA TYR A 116 -0.13 -7.32 -7.08
C TYR A 116 0.94 -6.69 -6.19
N GLY A 117 2.06 -7.38 -5.98
CA GLY A 117 3.17 -6.95 -5.16
C GLY A 117 4.29 -7.97 -5.23
N VAL A 118 5.07 -8.10 -4.16
CA VAL A 118 6.03 -9.19 -4.01
C VAL A 118 5.58 -10.10 -2.88
N SER A 119 5.76 -11.40 -3.06
CA SER A 119 5.38 -12.37 -2.05
C SER A 119 6.46 -13.43 -1.84
N HIS A 120 6.57 -13.90 -0.59
CA HIS A 120 7.48 -14.94 -0.18
C HIS A 120 6.74 -16.11 0.46
N VAL A 121 7.13 -17.34 0.13
CA VAL A 121 6.63 -18.56 0.75
C VAL A 121 7.64 -19.00 1.81
N THR A 122 7.26 -18.89 3.08
CA THR A 122 8.13 -19.21 4.23
C THR A 122 8.27 -20.70 4.53
N GLY A 123 7.53 -21.56 3.84
CA GLY A 123 7.55 -23.01 4.04
C GLY A 123 6.86 -23.49 5.33
N PRO A 124 6.75 -24.82 5.52
CA PRO A 124 6.02 -25.40 6.65
C PRO A 124 6.55 -25.02 8.02
N THR A 125 7.84 -24.74 8.13
CA THR A 125 8.55 -24.38 9.37
C THR A 125 8.73 -22.87 9.54
N ASN A 126 8.33 -22.07 8.54
CA ASN A 126 8.49 -20.62 8.49
C ASN A 126 9.96 -20.16 8.57
N ASP A 127 10.87 -20.89 7.98
CA ASP A 127 12.31 -20.65 8.01
C ASP A 127 12.96 -20.63 6.62
N GLU A 128 12.15 -20.71 5.55
CA GLU A 128 12.65 -20.50 4.19
C GLU A 128 13.10 -19.04 4.04
N GLU A 129 14.35 -18.87 3.64
CA GLU A 129 14.94 -17.55 3.42
C GLU A 129 14.53 -16.98 2.05
N LEU A 130 14.57 -15.64 1.92
CA LEU A 130 14.36 -14.98 0.65
C LEU A 130 15.41 -15.42 -0.37
N GLY A 131 14.96 -15.86 -1.52
CA GLY A 131 15.81 -16.21 -2.64
C GLY A 131 16.17 -15.00 -3.52
N LYS A 132 17.05 -15.22 -4.47
CA LYS A 132 17.47 -14.17 -5.42
C LYS A 132 16.31 -13.61 -6.24
N ALA A 133 15.33 -14.44 -6.58
CA ALA A 133 14.16 -14.00 -7.34
C ALA A 133 13.31 -12.99 -6.56
N GLU A 134 13.07 -13.27 -5.28
CA GLU A 134 12.31 -12.35 -4.42
C GLU A 134 13.06 -11.03 -4.20
N TYR A 135 14.38 -11.06 -3.96
CA TYR A 135 15.18 -9.82 -3.86
C TYR A 135 15.10 -9.00 -5.14
N ASN A 136 15.30 -9.61 -6.31
CA ASN A 136 15.20 -8.89 -7.58
C ASN A 136 13.79 -8.35 -7.82
N ALA A 137 12.74 -9.07 -7.41
CA ALA A 137 11.36 -8.62 -7.52
C ALA A 137 11.06 -7.44 -6.57
N LEU A 138 11.64 -7.43 -5.36
CA LEU A 138 11.55 -6.31 -4.41
C LEU A 138 12.26 -5.06 -4.96
N ASP A 139 13.46 -5.22 -5.51
CA ASP A 139 14.21 -4.13 -6.13
C ASP A 139 13.40 -3.53 -7.30
N HIS A 140 12.90 -4.37 -8.21
CA HIS A 140 12.05 -3.94 -9.32
C HIS A 140 10.80 -3.18 -8.83
N MET A 141 10.12 -3.67 -7.79
CA MET A 141 8.95 -3.01 -7.24
C MET A 141 9.31 -1.64 -6.67
N ALA A 142 10.41 -1.54 -5.91
CA ALA A 142 10.87 -0.29 -5.30
C ALA A 142 11.29 0.74 -6.37
N GLU A 143 12.09 0.34 -7.34
CA GLU A 143 12.50 1.18 -8.47
C GLU A 143 11.28 1.69 -9.25
N ARG A 144 10.34 0.80 -9.56
CA ARG A 144 9.11 1.17 -10.26
C ARG A 144 8.28 2.19 -9.48
N ALA A 145 8.14 2.03 -8.18
CA ALA A 145 7.42 2.99 -7.32
C ALA A 145 8.06 4.38 -7.36
N VAL A 146 9.39 4.45 -7.28
CA VAL A 146 10.15 5.71 -7.36
C VAL A 146 10.04 6.34 -8.74
N VAL A 147 10.16 5.56 -9.82
CA VAL A 147 10.03 6.06 -11.20
C VAL A 147 8.66 6.70 -11.44
N TRP A 148 7.58 6.09 -10.94
CA TRP A 148 6.24 6.65 -11.10
C TRP A 148 5.96 7.84 -10.19
N TYR A 149 6.67 7.98 -9.08
CA TYR A 149 6.57 9.17 -8.25
C TYR A 149 7.23 10.40 -8.88
N GLN A 150 8.34 10.24 -9.60
CA GLN A 150 9.08 11.35 -10.20
C GLN A 150 8.24 12.32 -11.04
N PRO A 151 7.35 11.87 -11.96
CA PRO A 151 6.45 12.76 -12.66
C PRO A 151 5.47 13.48 -11.72
N LEU A 152 5.00 12.81 -10.67
CA LEU A 152 4.05 13.39 -9.69
C LEU A 152 4.70 14.52 -8.90
N ALA A 153 5.96 14.37 -8.51
CA ALA A 153 6.73 15.39 -7.80
C ALA A 153 6.88 16.70 -8.60
N GLN A 154 6.75 16.65 -9.92
CA GLN A 154 6.79 17.83 -10.79
C GLN A 154 5.45 18.57 -10.86
N TYR A 155 4.36 17.93 -10.44
CA TYR A 155 3.02 18.49 -10.43
C TYR A 155 2.70 19.06 -9.04
N ASP A 156 3.30 20.19 -8.70
CA ASP A 156 2.84 20.96 -7.54
C ASP A 156 1.43 21.54 -7.80
N GLU A 157 0.76 22.00 -6.74
CA GLU A 157 -0.60 22.59 -6.86
C GLU A 157 -0.67 23.73 -7.87
N LYS A 158 0.42 24.50 -8.04
CA LYS A 158 0.50 25.61 -8.99
C LYS A 158 0.57 25.12 -10.42
N THR A 159 1.27 24.03 -10.66
CA THR A 159 1.39 23.38 -11.97
C THR A 159 0.06 22.73 -12.36
N VAL A 160 -0.61 22.03 -11.43
CA VAL A 160 -1.97 21.51 -11.64
C VAL A 160 -2.97 22.64 -11.89
N ALA A 161 -2.89 23.72 -11.13
CA ALA A 161 -3.73 24.89 -11.30
C ALA A 161 -3.54 25.57 -12.67
N LYS A 162 -2.35 25.52 -13.23
CA LYS A 162 -2.02 26.07 -14.55
C LYS A 162 -2.56 25.26 -15.73
N HIS A 163 -2.64 23.92 -15.56
CA HIS A 163 -3.08 23.00 -16.61
C HIS A 163 -4.58 22.70 -16.57
N LEU A 164 -5.21 22.82 -15.41
CA LEU A 164 -6.67 22.78 -15.30
C LEU A 164 -7.19 24.16 -15.68
N LYS A 165 -7.79 24.25 -16.87
CA LYS A 165 -8.48 25.49 -17.28
C LYS A 165 -9.47 25.89 -16.16
N PRO A 166 -9.58 27.19 -15.83
CA PRO A 166 -10.54 27.68 -14.84
C PRO A 166 -11.98 27.18 -15.09
N GLU A 167 -12.32 27.02 -16.36
CA GLU A 167 -13.63 26.54 -16.84
C GLU A 167 -13.87 25.04 -16.53
N SER A 168 -12.84 24.25 -16.29
CA SER A 168 -12.97 22.84 -15.89
C SER A 168 -13.10 22.65 -14.35
N ARG A 169 -12.93 23.71 -13.59
CA ARG A 169 -13.21 23.75 -12.15
C ARG A 169 -14.65 24.17 -11.93
N ALA A 170 -15.59 23.25 -12.12
CA ALA A 170 -16.91 23.50 -11.57
C ALA A 170 -16.77 23.77 -10.06
N PRO A 171 -17.29 24.88 -9.52
CA PRO A 171 -17.32 25.09 -8.08
C PRO A 171 -17.96 23.88 -7.41
N LEU A 172 -17.52 23.54 -6.18
CA LEU A 172 -18.13 22.47 -5.41
C LEU A 172 -19.67 22.62 -5.30
N SER A 173 -20.17 23.86 -5.33
CA SER A 173 -21.58 24.21 -5.44
C SER A 173 -22.24 23.65 -6.72
N ASP A 174 -21.55 23.70 -7.86
CA ASP A 174 -22.07 23.19 -9.13
C ASP A 174 -22.03 21.66 -9.21
N MET A 175 -21.06 21.01 -8.54
CA MET A 175 -21.06 19.55 -8.39
C MET A 175 -22.26 19.09 -7.57
N ARG A 176 -22.59 19.81 -6.48
CA ARG A 176 -23.77 19.51 -5.68
C ARG A 176 -25.06 19.68 -6.47
N THR A 177 -25.18 20.76 -7.22
CA THR A 177 -26.33 21.00 -8.11
C THR A 177 -26.46 19.94 -9.20
N ARG A 178 -25.32 19.43 -9.75
CA ARG A 178 -25.32 18.35 -10.72
C ARG A 178 -25.67 17.00 -10.09
N LEU A 179 -25.25 16.73 -8.87
CA LEU A 179 -25.61 15.52 -8.13
C LEU A 179 -27.11 15.54 -7.75
N ASP A 180 -27.63 16.70 -7.36
CA ASP A 180 -29.05 16.88 -7.04
C ASP A 180 -29.96 16.78 -8.31
N ALA A 181 -29.39 17.02 -9.49
CA ALA A 181 -30.09 16.89 -10.77
C ALA A 181 -30.04 15.47 -11.38
N LEU A 182 -29.26 14.56 -10.80
CA LEU A 182 -29.27 13.17 -11.21
C LEU A 182 -30.61 12.51 -10.76
N PRO A 183 -31.25 11.70 -11.62
CA PRO A 183 -32.44 10.98 -11.21
C PRO A 183 -32.10 10.11 -9.99
N ALA A 184 -32.95 10.19 -8.97
CA ALA A 184 -32.81 9.35 -7.79
C ALA A 184 -32.74 7.88 -8.23
N TRP A 185 -31.61 7.21 -7.89
CA TRP A 185 -31.48 5.78 -8.08
C TRP A 185 -32.43 5.11 -7.10
N THR A 186 -33.62 4.75 -7.55
CA THR A 186 -34.46 3.85 -6.78
C THR A 186 -33.89 2.45 -6.92
N VAL A 187 -33.30 1.96 -5.86
CA VAL A 187 -33.02 0.54 -5.70
C VAL A 187 -34.36 -0.09 -5.40
N GLU A 188 -35.02 -0.67 -6.40
CA GLU A 188 -36.11 -1.59 -6.14
C GLU A 188 -35.51 -2.83 -5.46
N ALA A 189 -35.99 -3.10 -4.25
CA ALA A 189 -35.62 -4.24 -3.42
C ALA A 189 -36.27 -5.52 -3.91
#